data_88d427305539c4c6242384426d992fa4
#
_entry.id   88d427305539c4c6242384426d992fa4
#
_cell.length_a   1.000
_cell.length_b   1.000
_cell.length_c   1.000
_cell.angle_alpha   90.00
_cell.angle_beta   90.00
_cell.angle_gamma   90.00
#
_symmetry.space_group_name_H-M   'P 1'
#
loop_
_entity.id
_entity.type
_entity.pdbx_description
1 polymer ?
#
loop_
_entity_poly.entity_id
_entity_poly.type
_entity_poly.pdbx_seq_one_letter_code
_entity_poly.pdbx_strand_id
1 'polypeptide(L)'
;MSRCGDVVEVVARALADRPDAVRVAEREHKGQTLIELFMAPGDLGRVIGRQGRTAAALRTLVSTTADLEGVKVTLEFRDDQGPPPRG
;
A
#
# COMPACT_ATOMS: atom_id res chain seq x y z
N MET A 1 12.99 3.88 -0.08
CA MET A 1 11.61 3.72 -0.54
C MET A 1 11.18 4.97 -1.28
N SER A 2 10.31 4.85 -2.26
CA SER A 2 9.85 6.00 -3.02
C SER A 2 8.92 6.88 -2.18
N ARG A 3 8.61 8.08 -2.69
CA ARG A 3 7.64 8.95 -2.04
C ARG A 3 6.28 8.29 -1.92
N CYS A 4 5.86 7.60 -2.97
CA CYS A 4 4.59 6.87 -2.93
C CYS A 4 4.60 5.82 -1.85
N GLY A 5 5.69 5.06 -1.72
CA GLY A 5 5.82 4.06 -0.68
C GLY A 5 5.80 4.68 0.71
N ASP A 6 6.45 5.83 0.88
CA ASP A 6 6.44 6.52 2.17
C ASP A 6 5.03 6.99 2.54
N VAL A 7 4.29 7.53 1.58
CA VAL A 7 2.90 7.95 1.80
C VAL A 7 2.06 6.76 2.24
N VAL A 8 2.18 5.64 1.53
CA VAL A 8 1.42 4.43 1.86
C VAL A 8 1.74 3.97 3.28
N GLU A 9 3.01 3.94 3.63
CA GLU A 9 3.41 3.47 4.96
C GLU A 9 2.88 4.37 6.05
N VAL A 10 3.02 5.68 5.91
CA VAL A 10 2.58 6.64 6.92
C VAL A 10 1.07 6.53 7.13
N VAL A 11 0.31 6.52 6.03
CA VAL A 11 -1.14 6.46 6.13
C VAL A 11 -1.59 5.13 6.71
N ALA A 12 -1.00 4.03 6.26
CA ALA A 12 -1.39 2.71 6.73
C ALA A 12 -1.11 2.56 8.23
N ARG A 13 0.04 3.03 8.69
CA ARG A 13 0.36 2.94 10.12
C ARG A 13 -0.57 3.82 10.95
N ALA A 14 -0.99 4.95 10.42
CA ALA A 14 -1.91 5.84 11.13
C ALA A 14 -3.30 5.22 11.28
N LEU A 15 -3.71 4.39 10.32
CA LEU A 15 -5.03 3.77 10.32
C LEU A 15 -5.06 2.41 11.02
N ALA A 16 -3.92 1.77 11.20
CA ALA A 16 -3.87 0.40 11.68
C ALA A 16 -4.01 0.34 13.20
N ASP A 17 -4.76 -0.65 13.69
CA ASP A 17 -4.72 -1.00 15.10
C ASP A 17 -3.40 -1.69 15.44
N ARG A 18 -2.81 -2.35 14.46
CA ARG A 18 -1.55 -3.05 14.64
C ARG A 18 -0.52 -2.49 13.67
N PRO A 19 -0.01 -1.28 13.95
CA PRO A 19 0.94 -0.65 13.06
C PRO A 19 2.26 -1.43 12.91
N ASP A 20 2.60 -2.24 13.89
CA ASP A 20 3.78 -3.10 13.82
C ASP A 20 3.66 -4.17 12.74
N ALA A 21 2.45 -4.47 12.28
CA ALA A 21 2.24 -5.44 11.22
C ALA A 21 2.21 -4.80 9.83
N VAL A 22 2.29 -3.48 9.75
CA VAL A 22 2.27 -2.79 8.46
C VAL A 22 3.63 -2.94 7.79
N ARG A 23 3.62 -3.39 6.54
CA ARG A 23 4.84 -3.48 5.73
C ARG A 23 4.51 -3.04 4.32
N VAL A 24 5.49 -2.43 3.69
CA VAL A 24 5.36 -1.95 2.32
C VAL A 24 6.52 -2.53 1.52
N ALA A 25 6.21 -3.12 0.38
CA ALA A 25 7.20 -3.61 -0.56
C ALA A 25 7.04 -2.88 -1.89
N GLU A 26 8.14 -2.62 -2.56
CA GLU A 26 8.13 -1.99 -3.87
C GLU A 26 8.86 -2.86 -4.86
N ARG A 27 8.30 -2.94 -6.05
CA ARG A 27 8.95 -3.62 -7.17
C ARG A 27 8.83 -2.76 -8.40
N GLU A 28 9.88 -2.76 -9.21
CA GLU A 28 9.83 -2.08 -10.50
C GLU A 28 9.80 -3.11 -11.61
N HIS A 29 8.98 -2.84 -12.61
CA HIS A 29 8.87 -3.72 -13.76
C HIS A 29 8.44 -2.88 -14.97
N LYS A 30 9.29 -2.85 -15.98
CA LYS A 30 9.00 -2.16 -17.25
C LYS A 30 8.58 -0.71 -17.05
N GLY A 31 9.32 0.00 -16.18
CA GLY A 31 9.07 1.42 -15.96
C GLY A 31 7.90 1.73 -15.07
N GLN A 32 7.27 0.70 -14.50
CA GLN A 32 6.19 0.89 -13.54
C GLN A 32 6.61 0.39 -12.18
N THR A 33 6.06 1.02 -11.14
CA THR A 33 6.32 0.62 -9.77
C THR A 33 5.07 -0.03 -9.19
N LEU A 34 5.23 -1.21 -8.62
CA LEU A 34 4.17 -1.87 -7.88
C LEU A 34 4.46 -1.71 -6.40
N ILE A 35 3.52 -1.14 -5.68
CA ILE A 35 3.60 -1.02 -4.23
C ILE A 35 2.63 -2.01 -3.61
N GLU A 36 3.15 -2.87 -2.75
CA GLU A 36 2.33 -3.86 -2.04
C GLU A 36 2.26 -3.46 -0.58
N LEU A 37 1.05 -3.28 -0.09
CA LEU A 37 0.81 -2.93 1.31
C LEU A 37 0.30 -4.16 2.04
N PHE A 38 1.03 -4.55 3.09
CA PHE A 38 0.69 -5.69 3.93
C PHE A 38 0.24 -5.16 5.29
N MET A 39 -0.91 -5.63 5.74
CA MET A 39 -1.45 -5.27 7.05
C MET A 39 -1.99 -6.53 7.73
N ALA A 40 -2.22 -6.44 9.03
CA ALA A 40 -2.92 -7.51 9.72
C ALA A 40 -4.30 -7.70 9.08
N PRO A 41 -4.80 -8.94 8.97
CA PRO A 41 -6.04 -9.19 8.23
C PRO A 41 -7.22 -8.34 8.68
N GLY A 42 -7.38 -8.15 10.00
CA GLY A 42 -8.47 -7.33 10.51
C GLY A 42 -8.34 -5.86 10.11
N ASP A 43 -7.13 -5.34 10.11
CA ASP A 43 -6.88 -3.97 9.70
C ASP A 43 -7.13 -3.80 8.20
N LEU A 44 -6.65 -4.75 7.42
CA LEU A 44 -6.86 -4.69 5.98
C LEU A 44 -8.34 -4.75 5.64
N GLY A 45 -9.09 -5.59 6.32
CA GLY A 45 -10.53 -5.67 6.12
C GLY A 45 -11.21 -4.35 6.37
N ARG A 46 -10.79 -3.61 7.40
CA ARG A 46 -11.38 -2.30 7.69
C ARG A 46 -11.00 -1.27 6.63
N VAL A 47 -9.77 -1.31 6.15
CA VAL A 47 -9.33 -0.37 5.12
C VAL A 47 -10.11 -0.57 3.83
N ILE A 48 -10.34 -1.83 3.44
CA ILE A 48 -11.03 -2.16 2.20
C ILE A 48 -12.55 -2.14 2.40
N GLY A 49 -13.02 -2.63 3.55
CA GLY A 49 -14.38 -3.08 3.75
C GLY A 49 -15.44 -2.00 3.86
N ARG A 50 -15.09 -0.78 4.19
CA ARG A 50 -16.09 0.27 4.32
C ARG A 50 -16.37 0.88 2.96
N GLN A 51 -17.02 0.10 2.11
CA GLN A 51 -17.36 0.51 0.75
C GLN A 51 -16.15 0.92 -0.07
N GLY A 52 -14.97 0.46 0.35
CA GLY A 52 -13.74 0.74 -0.34
C GLY A 52 -13.27 2.19 -0.29
N ARG A 53 -13.85 3.02 0.57
CA ARG A 53 -13.53 4.45 0.56
C ARG A 53 -12.10 4.75 0.97
N THR A 54 -11.62 4.08 2.01
CA THR A 54 -10.26 4.31 2.48
C THR A 54 -9.26 3.80 1.44
N ALA A 55 -9.52 2.62 0.88
CA ALA A 55 -8.65 2.08 -0.15
C ALA A 55 -8.62 2.99 -1.37
N ALA A 56 -9.79 3.49 -1.78
CA ALA A 56 -9.88 4.39 -2.92
C ALA A 56 -9.14 5.70 -2.65
N ALA A 57 -9.28 6.25 -1.44
CA ALA A 57 -8.58 7.47 -1.06
C ALA A 57 -7.07 7.27 -1.09
N LEU A 58 -6.59 6.12 -0.60
CA LEU A 58 -5.17 5.85 -0.60
C LEU A 58 -4.65 5.68 -2.03
N ARG A 59 -5.42 5.02 -2.89
CA ARG A 59 -5.04 4.92 -4.30
C ARG A 59 -4.97 6.28 -4.96
N THR A 60 -5.90 7.18 -4.62
CA THR A 60 -5.88 8.54 -5.17
C THR A 60 -4.63 9.29 -4.71
N LEU A 61 -4.28 9.18 -3.43
CA LEU A 61 -3.06 9.81 -2.93
C LEU A 61 -1.83 9.30 -3.65
N VAL A 62 -1.74 7.99 -3.84
CA VAL A 62 -0.61 7.38 -4.53
C VAL A 62 -0.56 7.86 -5.98
N SER A 63 -1.70 7.86 -6.66
CA SER A 63 -1.78 8.29 -8.05
C SER A 63 -1.36 9.75 -8.20
N THR A 64 -1.83 10.61 -7.31
CA THR A 64 -1.48 12.02 -7.34
C THR A 64 0.01 12.23 -7.10
N THR A 65 0.56 11.52 -6.12
CA THR A 65 1.99 11.60 -5.83
C THR A 65 2.81 11.12 -7.02
N ALA A 66 2.37 10.02 -7.64
CA ALA A 66 3.03 9.47 -8.81
C ALA A 66 3.02 10.45 -9.97
N ASP A 67 1.87 11.09 -10.20
CA ASP A 67 1.75 12.08 -11.28
C ASP A 67 2.70 13.27 -11.06
N LEU A 68 2.81 13.72 -9.83
CA LEU A 68 3.71 14.82 -9.50
C LEU A 68 5.18 14.45 -9.76
N GLU A 69 5.50 13.18 -9.65
CA GLU A 69 6.87 12.70 -9.86
C GLU A 69 7.09 12.16 -11.27
N GLY A 70 6.06 12.13 -12.09
CA GLY A 70 6.18 11.63 -13.44
C GLY A 70 6.41 10.13 -13.55
N VAL A 71 5.89 9.36 -12.59
CA VAL A 71 6.06 7.91 -12.57
C VAL A 71 4.71 7.23 -12.58
N LYS A 72 4.72 5.94 -12.92
CA LYS A 72 3.51 5.11 -12.90
C LYS A 72 3.59 4.16 -11.73
N VAL A 73 2.56 4.17 -10.88
CA VAL A 73 2.53 3.37 -9.67
C VAL A 73 1.19 2.68 -9.57
N THR A 74 1.24 1.40 -9.19
CA THR A 74 0.06 0.62 -8.85
C THR A 74 0.16 0.22 -7.39
N LEU A 75 -0.94 0.34 -6.65
CA LEU A 75 -1.00 -0.06 -5.25
C LEU A 75 -1.87 -1.29 -5.11
N GLU A 76 -1.32 -2.33 -4.47
CA GLU A 76 -2.05 -3.54 -4.13
C GLU A 76 -2.10 -3.73 -2.63
N PHE A 77 -3.24 -4.21 -2.15
CA PHE A 77 -3.45 -4.53 -0.74
C PHE A 77 -3.32 -6.04 -0.53
N ARG A 78 -2.58 -6.43 0.49
CA ARG A 78 -2.36 -7.83 0.79
C ARG A 78 -2.62 -8.09 2.25
N ASP A 79 -3.26 -9.22 2.54
CA ASP A 79 -3.62 -9.57 3.91
C ASP A 79 -2.66 -10.59 4.53
N ASP A 80 -1.69 -11.05 3.77
CA ASP A 80 -0.70 -11.97 4.31
C ASP A 80 0.41 -11.20 5.01
N GLN A 81 1.30 -11.92 5.66
CA GLN A 81 2.38 -11.32 6.44
C GLN A 81 3.58 -10.98 5.58
N GLY A 82 3.38 -10.91 4.30
CA GLY A 82 4.42 -10.66 3.33
C GLY A 82 4.39 -11.72 2.26
N PRO A 83 5.26 -11.64 1.26
CA PRO A 83 5.29 -12.64 0.22
C PRO A 83 5.56 -14.02 0.84
N PRO A 84 4.95 -15.09 0.30
CA PRO A 84 5.20 -16.42 0.83
C PRO A 84 6.68 -16.75 0.70
N PRO A 85 7.20 -17.57 1.61
CA PRO A 85 8.59 -17.97 1.48
C PRO A 85 8.79 -18.72 0.18
N ARG A 86 9.91 -18.47 -0.44
CA ARG A 86 10.29 -19.18 -1.65
C ARG A 86 10.68 -20.57 -1.26
N GLY A 87 9.85 -21.43 -1.62
CA GLY A 87 10.14 -22.75 -1.24
C GLY A 87 10.48 -23.73 -1.98
#